data_7474dc3a052c75af69f7e5d3fad6bdc8
#
_entry.id   7474dc3a052c75af69f7e5d3fad6bdc8
#
_cell.length_a   1.000
_cell.length_b   1.000
_cell.length_c   1.000
_cell.angle_alpha   90.00
_cell.angle_beta   90.00
_cell.angle_gamma   90.00
#
_symmetry.space_group_name_H-M   'P 1'
#
loop_
_entity.id
_entity.type
_entity.pdbx_description
1 polymer ?
#
loop_
_entity_poly.entity_id
_entity_poly.type
_entity_poly.pdbx_seq_one_letter_code
_entity_poly.pdbx_strand_id
1 'polypeptide(L)'
;NNIPDVLKKFGPYEICETDYNGVEAITTDDIVGEIIGSINEFSSKMNEITDYSKELNSIISYTDLQISDILHYIEFHKFSAAEGYKLCKKLQEICDRRREAKNKIQIINTIKHQSCASVLSGNATKIIEKIVPDKKYTPRVFDELFKKNQSRIRKEKSVKIKI
;
A
#
# COMPACT_ATOMS: atom_id res chain seq x y z
N ASN A 1 24.97 -46.09 20.57
CA ASN A 1 23.63 -45.66 20.19
C ASN A 1 22.69 -45.83 21.38
N ASN A 2 22.60 -44.79 22.25
CA ASN A 2 21.69 -44.77 23.38
C ASN A 2 20.38 -44.13 22.95
N ILE A 3 19.37 -44.98 22.72
CA ILE A 3 17.99 -44.52 22.57
C ILE A 3 17.49 -44.12 23.95
N PRO A 4 16.96 -42.90 24.16
CA PRO A 4 16.45 -42.47 25.46
C PRO A 4 15.37 -43.42 25.97
N ASP A 5 15.41 -43.75 27.26
CA ASP A 5 14.52 -44.75 27.91
C ASP A 5 13.01 -44.41 27.78
N VAL A 6 12.68 -43.16 27.45
CA VAL A 6 11.30 -42.71 27.19
C VAL A 6 10.71 -43.38 25.92
N LEU A 7 11.55 -43.73 24.96
CA LEU A 7 11.08 -44.33 23.69
C LEU A 7 10.94 -45.86 23.77
N LYS A 8 11.49 -46.53 24.84
CA LYS A 8 11.35 -47.96 25.03
C LYS A 8 9.95 -48.39 25.51
N LYS A 9 9.12 -47.43 25.97
CA LYS A 9 7.75 -47.70 26.44
C LYS A 9 6.73 -47.87 25.31
N PHE A 10 7.05 -47.48 24.11
CA PHE A 10 6.21 -47.64 22.94
C PHE A 10 6.84 -48.76 22.12
N GLY A 11 6.16 -49.89 21.97
CA GLY A 11 6.65 -51.05 21.23
C GLY A 11 7.17 -50.72 19.85
N PRO A 12 7.75 -51.71 19.13
CA PRO A 12 8.31 -51.45 17.79
C PRO A 12 7.24 -50.81 16.92
N TYR A 13 7.52 -49.61 16.44
CA TYR A 13 6.68 -48.97 15.42
C TYR A 13 6.83 -49.79 14.14
N GLU A 14 5.78 -50.50 13.76
CA GLU A 14 5.63 -50.90 12.37
C GLU A 14 5.46 -49.63 11.54
N ILE A 15 6.49 -49.23 10.82
CA ILE A 15 6.37 -48.24 9.76
C ILE A 15 5.50 -48.92 8.69
N CYS A 16 4.21 -48.62 8.69
CA CYS A 16 3.38 -48.93 7.55
C CYS A 16 3.94 -48.13 6.37
N GLU A 17 4.72 -48.81 5.52
CA GLU A 17 4.97 -48.31 4.18
C GLU A 17 3.63 -48.30 3.44
N THR A 18 2.88 -47.24 3.58
CA THR A 18 1.77 -46.97 2.70
C THR A 18 2.37 -46.53 1.38
N ASP A 19 2.33 -47.39 0.37
CA ASP A 19 2.60 -47.04 -1.02
C ASP A 19 1.65 -45.92 -1.45
N TYR A 20 2.08 -44.70 -1.24
CA TYR A 20 1.48 -43.52 -1.86
C TYR A 20 1.96 -43.49 -3.31
N ASN A 21 1.26 -44.23 -4.19
CA ASN A 21 1.45 -44.13 -5.62
C ASN A 21 1.18 -42.71 -6.10
N GLY A 22 2.24 -41.98 -6.43
CA GLY A 22 2.19 -40.81 -7.28
C GLY A 22 2.21 -39.43 -6.59
N VAL A 23 2.45 -39.34 -5.30
CA VAL A 23 2.83 -38.05 -4.68
C VAL A 23 4.34 -38.10 -4.46
N GLU A 24 5.10 -37.31 -5.21
CA GLU A 24 6.51 -37.04 -4.90
C GLU A 24 6.59 -36.67 -3.43
N ALA A 25 7.36 -37.43 -2.65
CA ALA A 25 7.56 -37.10 -1.23
C ALA A 25 8.22 -35.73 -1.16
N ILE A 26 7.41 -34.71 -0.83
CA ILE A 26 7.94 -33.39 -0.52
C ILE A 26 8.77 -33.57 0.74
N THR A 27 10.09 -33.57 0.60
CA THR A 27 10.98 -33.71 1.75
C THR A 27 10.81 -32.48 2.64
N THR A 28 10.85 -32.65 3.94
CA THR A 28 10.74 -31.55 4.91
C THR A 28 11.79 -30.46 4.64
N ASP A 29 12.91 -30.84 4.05
CA ASP A 29 14.01 -29.96 3.66
C ASP A 29 13.61 -29.04 2.52
N ASP A 30 12.80 -29.49 1.57
CA ASP A 30 12.32 -28.69 0.43
C ASP A 30 11.38 -27.58 0.91
N ILE A 31 10.44 -27.88 1.81
CA ILE A 31 9.51 -26.89 2.39
C ILE A 31 10.27 -25.84 3.21
N VAL A 32 11.25 -26.26 3.99
CA VAL A 32 12.07 -25.32 4.79
C VAL A 32 12.90 -24.42 3.87
N GLY A 33 13.47 -24.96 2.80
CA GLY A 33 14.21 -24.21 1.79
C GLY A 33 13.33 -23.16 1.10
N GLU A 34 12.10 -23.50 0.70
CA GLU A 34 11.12 -22.57 0.13
C GLU A 34 10.73 -21.45 1.10
N ILE A 35 10.52 -21.78 2.38
CA ILE A 35 10.20 -20.78 3.42
C ILE A 35 11.37 -19.83 3.61
N ILE A 36 12.62 -20.33 3.68
CA ILE A 36 13.82 -19.49 3.81
C ILE A 36 13.97 -18.59 2.58
N GLY A 37 13.74 -19.11 1.37
CA GLY A 37 13.73 -18.33 0.13
C GLY A 37 12.72 -17.18 0.18
N SER A 38 11.50 -17.46 0.59
CA SER A 38 10.42 -16.47 0.73
C SER A 38 10.74 -15.39 1.78
N ILE A 39 11.36 -15.77 2.90
CA ILE A 39 11.81 -14.82 3.93
C ILE A 39 12.90 -13.90 3.39
N ASN A 40 13.85 -14.44 2.63
CA ASN A 40 14.93 -13.65 2.04
C ASN A 40 14.40 -12.68 0.99
N GLU A 41 13.48 -13.12 0.13
CA GLU A 41 12.81 -12.24 -0.84
C GLU A 41 12.03 -11.12 -0.14
N PHE A 42 11.26 -11.44 0.88
CA PHE A 42 10.53 -10.45 1.69
C PHE A 42 11.51 -9.44 2.32
N SER A 43 12.62 -9.91 2.87
CA SER A 43 13.65 -9.04 3.46
C SER A 43 14.26 -8.09 2.43
N SER A 44 14.57 -8.59 1.23
CA SER A 44 15.05 -7.78 0.11
C SER A 44 14.04 -6.68 -0.27
N LYS A 45 12.77 -7.04 -0.41
CA LYS A 45 11.69 -6.09 -0.71
C LYS A 45 11.51 -5.04 0.39
N MET A 46 11.70 -5.40 1.65
CA MET A 46 11.64 -4.44 2.77
C MET A 46 12.78 -3.41 2.73
N ASN A 47 13.96 -3.78 2.22
CA ASN A 47 15.06 -2.84 1.99
C ASN A 47 14.74 -1.89 0.82
N GLU A 48 14.24 -2.40 -0.30
CA GLU A 48 13.79 -1.59 -1.44
C GLU A 48 12.72 -0.57 -1.04
N ILE A 49 11.77 -0.94 -0.18
CA ILE A 49 10.72 -0.05 0.35
C ILE A 49 11.33 1.14 1.10
N THR A 50 12.47 0.96 1.75
CA THR A 50 13.12 2.05 2.50
C THR A 50 13.66 3.12 1.56
N ASP A 51 14.29 2.75 0.47
CA ASP A 51 14.78 3.71 -0.52
C ASP A 51 13.64 4.35 -1.31
N TYR A 52 12.64 3.58 -1.67
CA TYR A 52 11.41 4.11 -2.26
C TYR A 52 10.69 5.13 -1.36
N SER A 53 10.71 4.92 -0.05
CA SER A 53 10.17 5.89 0.91
C SER A 53 10.93 7.23 0.90
N LYS A 54 12.26 7.20 0.71
CA LYS A 54 13.08 8.43 0.57
C LYS A 54 12.72 9.17 -0.72
N GLU A 55 12.57 8.44 -1.83
CA GLU A 55 12.16 9.02 -3.11
C GLU A 55 10.79 9.70 -3.01
N LEU A 56 9.80 9.03 -2.41
CA LEU A 56 8.46 9.59 -2.19
C LEU A 56 8.49 10.86 -1.33
N ASN A 57 9.33 10.92 -0.29
CA ASN A 57 9.51 12.13 0.51
C ASN A 57 10.12 13.27 -0.31
N SER A 58 11.07 12.98 -1.19
CA SER A 58 11.63 13.97 -2.11
C SER A 58 10.57 14.51 -3.08
N ILE A 59 9.68 13.64 -3.60
CA ILE A 59 8.53 14.06 -4.43
C ILE A 59 7.60 14.98 -3.64
N ILE A 60 7.29 14.67 -2.38
CA ILE A 60 6.43 15.52 -1.54
C ILE A 60 7.07 16.88 -1.33
N SER A 61 8.35 16.92 -0.95
CA SER A 61 9.07 18.18 -0.74
C SER A 61 9.11 19.02 -2.01
N TYR A 62 9.41 18.42 -3.15
CA TYR A 62 9.43 19.12 -4.43
C TYR A 62 8.06 19.64 -4.84
N THR A 63 7.01 18.87 -4.65
CA THR A 63 5.64 19.32 -4.95
C THR A 63 5.16 20.41 -3.99
N ASP A 64 5.60 20.40 -2.73
CA ASP A 64 5.31 21.50 -1.78
C ASP A 64 5.97 22.83 -2.22
N LEU A 65 7.20 22.79 -2.74
CA LEU A 65 7.86 23.96 -3.33
C LEU A 65 7.10 24.46 -4.58
N GLN A 66 6.70 23.56 -5.47
CA GLN A 66 5.94 23.93 -6.67
C GLN A 66 4.58 24.58 -6.32
N ILE A 67 3.89 24.09 -5.30
CA ILE A 67 2.64 24.68 -4.81
C ILE A 67 2.91 26.09 -4.27
N SER A 68 3.97 26.25 -3.46
CA SER A 68 4.37 27.53 -2.92
C SER A 68 4.67 28.54 -4.01
N ASP A 69 5.42 28.17 -5.05
CA ASP A 69 5.72 29.04 -6.19
C ASP A 69 4.46 29.51 -6.90
N ILE A 70 3.52 28.61 -7.16
CA ILE A 70 2.25 28.97 -7.81
C ILE A 70 1.43 29.92 -6.92
N LEU A 71 1.37 29.67 -5.61
CA LEU A 71 0.65 30.55 -4.69
C LEU A 71 1.26 31.94 -4.62
N HIS A 72 2.59 32.05 -4.55
CA HIS A 72 3.28 33.35 -4.60
C HIS A 72 3.10 34.05 -5.95
N TYR A 73 3.11 33.30 -7.07
CA TYR A 73 2.80 33.88 -8.36
C TYR A 73 1.41 34.50 -8.39
N ILE A 74 0.40 33.79 -7.85
CA ILE A 74 -0.99 34.27 -7.75
C ILE A 74 -1.09 35.51 -6.84
N GLU A 75 -0.31 35.57 -5.78
CA GLU A 75 -0.29 36.69 -4.83
C GLU A 75 0.31 37.95 -5.43
N PHE A 76 1.42 37.84 -6.15
CA PHE A 76 2.20 38.98 -6.59
C PHE A 76 1.94 39.43 -8.03
N HIS A 77 1.22 38.67 -8.83
CA HIS A 77 1.02 38.97 -10.25
C HIS A 77 -0.47 39.07 -10.61
N LYS A 78 -0.77 40.00 -11.50
CA LYS A 78 -2.07 40.05 -12.16
C LYS A 78 -2.02 39.16 -13.37
N PHE A 79 -3.05 38.35 -13.59
CA PHE A 79 -3.13 37.40 -14.70
C PHE A 79 -4.53 37.39 -15.29
N SER A 80 -4.63 37.01 -16.57
CA SER A 80 -5.88 36.85 -17.30
C SER A 80 -6.65 35.60 -16.83
N ALA A 81 -7.94 35.54 -17.17
CA ALA A 81 -8.75 34.35 -16.88
C ALA A 81 -8.17 33.07 -17.51
N ALA A 82 -7.58 33.16 -18.69
CA ALA A 82 -6.97 32.02 -19.39
C ALA A 82 -5.70 31.53 -18.65
N GLU A 83 -4.88 32.46 -18.15
CA GLU A 83 -3.69 32.12 -17.35
C GLU A 83 -4.11 31.54 -16.00
N GLY A 84 -5.11 32.12 -15.35
CA GLY A 84 -5.68 31.60 -14.11
C GLY A 84 -6.18 30.16 -14.26
N TYR A 85 -6.86 29.84 -15.36
CA TYR A 85 -7.26 28.47 -15.65
C TYR A 85 -6.08 27.50 -15.78
N LYS A 86 -5.01 27.93 -16.51
CA LYS A 86 -3.79 27.11 -16.67
C LYS A 86 -3.09 26.88 -15.31
N LEU A 87 -3.01 27.93 -14.46
CA LEU A 87 -2.43 27.82 -13.14
C LEU A 87 -3.22 26.86 -12.25
N CYS A 88 -4.56 26.97 -12.23
CA CYS A 88 -5.42 26.07 -11.46
C CYS A 88 -5.28 24.61 -11.94
N LYS A 89 -5.21 24.35 -13.23
CA LYS A 89 -5.00 23.01 -13.75
C LYS A 89 -3.64 22.45 -13.34
N LYS A 90 -2.58 23.25 -13.46
CA LYS A 90 -1.23 22.87 -13.04
C LYS A 90 -1.18 22.58 -11.52
N LEU A 91 -1.83 23.43 -10.72
CA LEU A 91 -1.93 23.24 -9.27
C LEU A 91 -2.66 21.94 -8.93
N GLN A 92 -3.74 21.62 -9.63
CA GLN A 92 -4.46 20.35 -9.44
C GLN A 92 -3.55 19.15 -9.71
N GLU A 93 -2.83 19.12 -10.85
CA GLU A 93 -1.92 18.03 -11.21
C GLU A 93 -0.81 17.83 -10.15
N ILE A 94 -0.25 18.93 -9.63
CA ILE A 94 0.77 18.88 -8.56
C ILE A 94 0.18 18.35 -7.25
N CYS A 95 -1.02 18.81 -6.88
CA CYS A 95 -1.72 18.35 -5.69
C CYS A 95 -2.08 16.86 -5.76
N ASP A 96 -2.46 16.35 -6.92
CA ASP A 96 -2.78 14.95 -7.13
C ASP A 96 -1.52 14.09 -6.99
N ARG A 97 -0.40 14.48 -7.62
CA ARG A 97 0.89 13.82 -7.48
C ARG A 97 1.37 13.78 -6.01
N ARG A 98 1.25 14.91 -5.31
CA ARG A 98 1.58 15.00 -3.89
C ARG A 98 0.72 14.07 -3.04
N ARG A 99 -0.56 13.99 -3.31
CA ARG A 99 -1.51 13.13 -2.59
C ARG A 99 -1.17 11.66 -2.80
N GLU A 100 -0.89 11.28 -4.03
CA GLU A 100 -0.48 9.91 -4.36
C GLU A 100 0.78 9.50 -3.58
N ALA A 101 1.82 10.35 -3.57
CA ALA A 101 3.04 10.10 -2.81
C ALA A 101 2.75 9.96 -1.30
N LYS A 102 1.92 10.82 -0.72
CA LYS A 102 1.52 10.72 0.70
C LYS A 102 0.75 9.44 1.02
N ASN A 103 -0.13 9.01 0.13
CA ASN A 103 -0.88 7.76 0.32
C ASN A 103 0.08 6.55 0.29
N LYS A 104 1.03 6.52 -0.64
CA LYS A 104 2.06 5.47 -0.71
C LYS A 104 2.92 5.43 0.55
N ILE A 105 3.36 6.58 1.05
CA ILE A 105 4.11 6.65 2.33
C ILE A 105 3.27 6.14 3.50
N GLN A 106 2.00 6.47 3.55
CA GLN A 106 1.13 5.97 4.63
C GLN A 106 1.01 4.44 4.60
N ILE A 107 0.89 3.85 3.40
CA ILE A 107 0.88 2.39 3.24
C ILE A 107 2.21 1.79 3.71
N ILE A 108 3.34 2.36 3.27
CA ILE A 108 4.68 1.91 3.66
C ILE A 108 4.84 1.95 5.19
N ASN A 109 4.46 3.06 5.82
CA ASN A 109 4.55 3.20 7.26
C ASN A 109 3.67 2.17 7.98
N THR A 110 2.48 1.89 7.46
CA THR A 110 1.62 0.84 8.00
C THR A 110 2.29 -0.53 7.93
N ILE A 111 2.92 -0.89 6.80
CA ILE A 111 3.64 -2.14 6.64
C ILE A 111 4.81 -2.22 7.63
N LYS A 112 5.61 -1.15 7.76
CA LYS A 112 6.76 -1.10 8.67
C LYS A 112 6.39 -1.22 10.15
N HIS A 113 5.22 -0.72 10.54
CA HIS A 113 4.75 -0.76 11.93
C HIS A 113 3.99 -2.04 12.29
N GLN A 114 3.67 -2.89 11.31
CA GLN A 114 3.04 -4.18 11.58
C GLN A 114 4.10 -5.22 11.97
N SER A 115 3.76 -6.10 12.91
CA SER A 115 4.58 -7.27 13.18
C SER A 115 4.58 -8.23 11.99
N CYS A 116 5.67 -8.95 11.78
CA CYS A 116 5.75 -9.96 10.72
C CYS A 116 4.56 -10.95 10.75
N ALA A 117 4.14 -11.38 11.95
CA ALA A 117 2.99 -12.27 12.14
C ALA A 117 1.68 -11.62 11.63
N SER A 118 1.49 -10.31 11.84
CA SER A 118 0.31 -9.58 11.37
C SER A 118 0.31 -9.42 9.84
N VAL A 119 1.48 -9.22 9.23
CA VAL A 119 1.63 -9.15 7.77
C VAL A 119 1.31 -10.49 7.13
N LEU A 120 1.85 -11.58 7.68
CA LEU A 120 1.65 -12.94 7.17
C LEU A 120 0.21 -13.45 7.36
N SER A 121 -0.50 -13.00 8.39
CA SER A 121 -1.91 -13.38 8.65
C SER A 121 -2.94 -12.72 7.73
N GLY A 122 -2.53 -11.90 6.76
CA GLY A 122 -3.43 -11.16 5.86
C GLY A 122 -4.17 -9.99 6.52
N ASN A 123 -3.94 -9.69 7.81
CA ASN A 123 -4.54 -8.55 8.47
C ASN A 123 -4.00 -7.21 7.94
N ALA A 124 -2.73 -7.19 7.53
CA ALA A 124 -2.13 -6.01 6.92
C ALA A 124 -2.84 -5.62 5.61
N THR A 125 -3.23 -6.59 4.78
CA THR A 125 -3.97 -6.35 3.54
C THR A 125 -5.29 -5.63 3.81
N LYS A 126 -6.06 -6.10 4.81
CA LYS A 126 -7.32 -5.46 5.23
C LYS A 126 -7.12 -4.03 5.76
N ILE A 127 -5.99 -3.75 6.42
CA ILE A 127 -5.66 -2.41 6.91
C ILE A 127 -5.30 -1.52 5.73
N ILE A 128 -4.50 -2.00 4.79
CA ILE A 128 -4.09 -1.27 3.57
C ILE A 128 -5.32 -0.93 2.72
N GLU A 129 -6.24 -1.86 2.52
CA GLU A 129 -7.50 -1.64 1.82
C GLU A 129 -8.33 -0.51 2.44
N LYS A 130 -8.29 -0.35 3.75
CA LYS A 130 -8.95 0.74 4.47
C LYS A 130 -8.24 2.10 4.37
N ILE A 131 -6.94 2.11 4.06
CA ILE A 131 -6.16 3.35 3.91
C ILE A 131 -6.39 3.99 2.55
N VAL A 132 -6.53 3.17 1.51
CA VAL A 132 -6.66 3.60 0.10
C VAL A 132 -8.00 4.24 -0.25
N PRO A 133 -9.15 3.92 0.39
CA PRO A 133 -10.41 4.48 -0.05
C PRO A 133 -10.62 5.93 0.37
N ASP A 134 -11.08 6.69 -0.59
CA ASP A 134 -11.91 7.92 -0.48
C ASP A 134 -11.73 8.74 0.82
N LYS A 135 -10.56 9.33 1.01
CA LYS A 135 -10.43 10.40 2.01
C LYS A 135 -11.33 11.55 1.61
N LYS A 136 -12.56 11.54 2.06
CA LYS A 136 -13.49 12.65 1.91
C LYS A 136 -12.92 13.84 2.67
N TYR A 137 -12.56 14.88 1.92
CA TYR A 137 -12.18 16.15 2.52
C TYR A 137 -13.43 16.85 3.06
N THR A 138 -13.40 17.23 4.31
CA THR A 138 -14.43 18.09 4.92
C THR A 138 -13.92 19.53 4.87
N PRO A 139 -14.58 20.41 4.09
CA PRO A 139 -14.18 21.81 4.00
C PRO A 139 -14.31 22.49 5.38
N ARG A 140 -13.42 23.45 5.66
CA ARG A 140 -13.41 24.18 6.93
C ARG A 140 -14.00 25.59 6.81
N VAL A 141 -13.98 26.17 5.61
CA VAL A 141 -14.37 27.56 5.36
C VAL A 141 -15.27 27.68 4.13
N PHE A 142 -14.95 27.02 3.04
CA PHE A 142 -15.66 27.16 1.76
C PHE A 142 -16.55 25.94 1.45
N ASP A 143 -17.53 25.67 2.28
CA ASP A 143 -18.47 24.54 2.11
C ASP A 143 -19.20 24.58 0.77
N GLU A 144 -19.49 25.77 0.26
CA GLU A 144 -20.25 26.00 -0.96
C GLU A 144 -19.55 25.44 -2.21
N LEU A 145 -18.19 25.48 -2.24
CA LEU A 145 -17.41 24.93 -3.35
C LEU A 145 -17.57 23.42 -3.48
N PHE A 146 -17.83 22.74 -2.38
CA PHE A 146 -17.95 21.28 -2.35
C PHE A 146 -19.39 20.81 -2.57
N LYS A 147 -20.39 21.60 -2.21
CA LYS A 147 -21.82 21.28 -2.43
C LYS A 147 -22.17 21.22 -3.93
N LYS A 148 -21.65 22.14 -4.75
CA LYS A 148 -21.88 22.16 -6.20
C LYS A 148 -21.35 20.93 -6.94
N ASN A 149 -20.24 20.36 -6.49
CA ASN A 149 -19.63 19.21 -7.16
C ASN A 149 -20.29 17.87 -6.80
N GLN A 150 -20.90 17.73 -5.62
CA GLN A 150 -21.64 16.53 -5.25
C GLN A 150 -22.87 16.30 -6.14
N SER A 151 -23.51 17.33 -6.62
CA SER A 151 -24.66 17.23 -7.54
C SER A 151 -24.25 16.83 -8.96
N ARG A 152 -23.05 17.20 -9.42
CA ARG A 152 -22.50 16.78 -10.72
C ARG A 152 -22.07 15.31 -10.71
N ILE A 153 -21.37 14.87 -9.68
CA ILE A 153 -20.90 13.47 -9.53
C ILE A 153 -22.10 12.51 -9.43
N ARG A 154 -23.19 12.91 -8.78
CA ARG A 154 -24.44 12.10 -8.72
C ARG A 154 -25.11 11.96 -10.09
N LYS A 155 -25.09 13.01 -10.92
CA LYS A 155 -25.64 12.96 -12.29
C LYS A 155 -24.82 12.06 -13.21
N GLU A 156 -23.50 12.07 -13.12
CA GLU A 156 -22.64 11.22 -13.95
C GLU A 156 -22.72 9.73 -13.56
N LYS A 157 -22.88 9.41 -12.27
CA LYS A 157 -23.13 8.03 -11.81
C LYS A 157 -24.50 7.51 -12.22
N SER A 158 -25.53 8.33 -12.26
CA SER A 158 -26.88 7.92 -12.68
C SER A 158 -27.03 7.70 -14.18
N VAL A 159 -26.14 8.29 -15.00
CA VAL A 159 -26.12 8.07 -16.47
C VAL A 159 -25.38 6.75 -16.82
N LYS A 160 -24.40 6.31 -16.03
CA LYS A 160 -23.67 5.05 -16.27
C LYS A 160 -24.41 3.77 -15.86
N ILE A 161 -25.57 3.88 -15.19
CA ILE A 161 -26.38 2.72 -14.75
C ILE A 161 -27.53 2.42 -15.74
N LYS A 162 -27.61 3.14 -16.87
CA LYS A 162 -28.67 2.96 -17.88
C LYS A 162 -28.12 2.44 -19.24
N ILE A 163 -27.19 1.47 -19.18
CA ILE A 163 -26.80 0.67 -20.36
C ILE A 163 -26.83 -0.80 -19.96
#